data_ef27e68f9e40c6df4150f280b6c142b2
#
_entry.id   ef27e68f9e40c6df4150f280b6c142b2
#
_cell.length_a   1.000
_cell.length_b   1.000
_cell.length_c   1.000
_cell.angle_alpha   90.00
_cell.angle_beta   90.00
_cell.angle_gamma   90.00
#
_symmetry.space_group_name_H-M   'P 1'
#
loop_
_entity.id
_entity.type
_entity.pdbx_description
1 polymer ?
#
loop_
_entity_poly.entity_id
_entity_poly.type
_entity_poly.pdbx_seq_one_letter_code
_entity_poly.pdbx_strand_id
1 'polypeptide(L)'
;PSLVGSEMCIRDRYSALAYRGFFPVEDLPTLRHIDSYLQGHPNMNTVPGVDMSTGSLGQGVSAAAGMALAAKMKNPDVNVYTLLGDGEIEEGECWEAFMFANHYKLDNLCIMIDVNGLQIDGPTAKVMNSEPLDQKMDAFGFNTIICNGNSLADLELAFILFDRSHGSGKPTCFLLHTTKGLGVSFMENAVDWHGKAPNDAEYDKAMAELRACLLYTSDAADD
;
A
#
# COMPACT_ATOMS: atom_id res chain seq x y z
N PRO A 1 13.33 -8.33 2.39
CA PRO A 1 12.27 -7.71 1.60
C PRO A 1 12.39 -6.19 1.65
N SER A 2 12.13 -5.51 0.55
CA SER A 2 12.09 -4.05 0.48
C SER A 2 10.67 -3.61 0.18
N LEU A 3 10.14 -2.65 0.93
CA LEU A 3 8.82 -2.07 0.73
C LEU A 3 8.94 -0.64 0.17
N VAL A 4 8.38 -0.43 -1.01
CA VAL A 4 8.20 0.89 -1.63
C VAL A 4 6.72 1.25 -1.54
N GLY A 5 6.39 2.24 -0.73
CA GLY A 5 5.00 2.68 -0.52
C GLY A 5 4.66 3.91 -1.36
N SER A 6 3.37 4.08 -1.64
CA SER A 6 2.84 5.26 -2.29
C SER A 6 2.65 6.44 -1.33
N GLU A 7 2.35 7.62 -1.88
CA GLU A 7 2.07 8.82 -1.07
C GLU A 7 0.79 8.68 -0.23
N MET A 8 -0.21 7.95 -0.69
CA MET A 8 -1.48 7.77 0.00
C MET A 8 -1.36 7.11 1.37
N CYS A 9 -0.36 6.25 1.55
CA CYS A 9 -0.17 5.44 2.75
C CYS A 9 0.90 5.98 3.70
N ILE A 10 1.26 7.27 3.63
CA ILE A 10 2.36 7.85 4.43
C ILE A 10 2.11 7.68 5.93
N ARG A 11 0.92 8.06 6.42
CA ARG A 11 0.55 7.93 7.84
C ARG A 11 0.53 6.48 8.28
N ASP A 12 -0.06 5.61 7.46
CA ASP A 12 -0.15 4.18 7.73
C ASP A 12 1.23 3.54 7.72
N ARG A 13 2.09 3.93 6.77
CA ARG A 13 3.48 3.47 6.72
C ARG A 13 4.26 3.85 7.98
N TYR A 14 4.18 5.11 8.43
CA TYR A 14 4.84 5.53 9.66
C TYR A 14 4.29 4.80 10.89
N SER A 15 2.96 4.65 10.99
CA SER A 15 2.34 3.89 12.06
C SER A 15 2.83 2.44 12.06
N ALA A 16 2.82 1.77 10.93
CA ALA A 16 3.30 0.40 10.80
C ALA A 16 4.77 0.26 11.20
N LEU A 17 5.64 1.18 10.76
CA LEU A 17 7.06 1.17 11.10
C LEU A 17 7.28 1.41 12.60
N ALA A 18 6.58 2.37 13.21
CA ALA A 18 6.68 2.64 14.65
C ALA A 18 6.24 1.42 15.49
N TYR A 19 5.08 0.84 15.19
CA TYR A 19 4.59 -0.36 15.89
C TYR A 19 5.45 -1.61 15.63
N ARG A 20 6.20 -1.65 14.53
CA ARG A 20 7.23 -2.67 14.29
C ARG A 20 8.55 -2.39 15.01
N GLY A 21 8.67 -1.25 15.71
CA GLY A 21 9.83 -0.92 16.51
C GLY A 21 11.00 -0.27 15.75
N PHE A 22 10.79 0.25 14.55
CA PHE A 22 11.83 0.96 13.80
C PHE A 22 12.15 2.31 14.41
N PHE A 23 11.18 2.97 15.03
CA PHE A 23 11.34 4.21 15.81
C PHE A 23 10.24 4.31 16.87
N PRO A 24 10.36 5.20 17.87
CA PRO A 24 9.39 5.33 18.95
C PRO A 24 7.99 5.72 18.47
N VAL A 25 6.93 5.06 19.01
CA VAL A 25 5.52 5.39 18.70
C VAL A 25 5.21 6.83 19.15
N GLU A 26 5.87 7.30 20.18
CA GLU A 26 5.76 8.65 20.74
C GLU A 26 6.17 9.76 19.75
N ASP A 27 6.90 9.43 18.70
CA ASP A 27 7.30 10.38 17.66
C ASP A 27 6.19 10.62 16.62
N LEU A 28 5.20 9.72 16.50
CA LEU A 28 4.12 9.83 15.50
C LEU A 28 3.37 11.17 15.54
N PRO A 29 3.07 11.78 16.72
CA PRO A 29 2.42 13.09 16.78
C PRO A 29 3.24 14.23 16.17
N THR A 30 4.53 14.04 15.93
CA THR A 30 5.40 15.07 15.32
C THR A 30 5.33 15.11 13.80
N LEU A 31 4.49 14.25 13.18
CA LEU A 31 4.32 14.18 11.74
C LEU A 31 4.09 15.57 11.11
N ARG A 32 4.93 15.93 10.14
CA ARG A 32 4.90 17.22 9.42
C ARG A 32 5.17 18.46 10.28
N HIS A 33 5.58 18.30 11.53
CA HIS A 33 6.06 19.44 12.32
C HIS A 33 7.44 19.89 11.80
N ILE A 34 7.76 21.19 12.04
CA ILE A 34 9.11 21.72 11.80
C ILE A 34 10.08 20.91 12.67
N ASP A 35 11.25 20.60 12.11
CA ASP A 35 12.33 19.82 12.74
C ASP A 35 12.01 18.33 13.01
N SER A 36 10.82 17.85 12.70
CA SER A 36 10.54 16.41 12.75
C SER A 36 11.17 15.69 11.56
N TYR A 37 11.70 14.48 11.80
CA TYR A 37 12.15 13.60 10.72
C TYR A 37 10.99 12.90 9.99
N LEU A 38 9.77 12.90 10.59
CA LEU A 38 8.56 12.35 9.99
C LEU A 38 7.92 13.38 9.05
N GLN A 39 8.50 13.50 7.87
CA GLN A 39 8.06 14.45 6.86
C GLN A 39 6.86 13.93 6.06
N GLY A 40 6.20 14.83 5.30
CA GLY A 40 5.09 14.49 4.41
C GLY A 40 5.47 13.49 3.32
N HIS A 41 6.73 13.47 2.89
CA HIS A 41 7.29 12.43 2.02
C HIS A 41 8.34 11.64 2.81
N PRO A 42 8.16 10.31 2.97
CA PRO A 42 9.11 9.48 3.70
C PRO A 42 10.50 9.53 3.06
N ASN A 43 11.51 9.81 3.87
CA ASN A 43 12.89 9.92 3.42
C ASN A 43 13.74 8.78 3.99
N MET A 44 14.29 7.96 3.11
CA MET A 44 15.11 6.80 3.47
C MET A 44 16.42 7.15 4.23
N ASN A 45 16.87 8.40 4.12
CA ASN A 45 18.09 8.84 4.81
C ASN A 45 17.83 9.28 6.25
N THR A 46 16.60 9.54 6.64
CA THR A 46 16.25 10.11 7.94
C THR A 46 15.27 9.27 8.75
N VAL A 47 14.47 8.43 8.10
CA VAL A 47 13.44 7.61 8.77
C VAL A 47 13.86 6.15 8.79
N PRO A 48 14.12 5.57 9.97
CA PRO A 48 14.43 4.15 10.09
C PRO A 48 13.32 3.26 9.52
N GLY A 49 13.70 2.23 8.75
CA GLY A 49 12.75 1.30 8.13
C GLY A 49 12.13 1.79 6.81
N VAL A 50 12.48 2.97 6.33
CA VAL A 50 12.10 3.45 4.99
C VAL A 50 13.17 3.02 3.98
N ASP A 51 12.87 2.01 3.17
CA ASP A 51 13.81 1.46 2.18
C ASP A 51 13.99 2.37 0.96
N MET A 52 12.96 3.16 0.62
CA MET A 52 12.97 4.08 -0.52
C MET A 52 12.21 5.36 -0.18
N SER A 53 12.80 6.50 -0.50
CA SER A 53 12.09 7.79 -0.45
C SER A 53 11.00 7.82 -1.50
N THR A 54 9.76 8.11 -1.09
CA THR A 54 8.58 8.14 -1.96
C THR A 54 7.73 9.36 -1.67
N GLY A 55 6.69 9.62 -2.49
CA GLY A 55 5.77 10.74 -2.32
C GLY A 55 5.29 11.32 -3.63
N SER A 56 6.04 11.15 -4.71
CA SER A 56 5.59 11.50 -6.06
C SER A 56 4.87 10.30 -6.66
N LEU A 57 3.57 10.46 -6.94
CA LEU A 57 2.73 9.38 -7.46
C LEU A 57 3.32 8.78 -8.75
N GLY A 58 3.24 7.47 -8.88
CA GLY A 58 3.70 6.70 -10.02
C GLY A 58 5.21 6.40 -10.06
N GLN A 59 6.06 7.19 -9.37
CA GLN A 59 7.52 7.01 -9.44
C GLN A 59 8.02 5.84 -8.59
N GLY A 60 7.34 5.54 -7.49
CA GLY A 60 7.74 4.47 -6.58
C GLY A 60 7.81 3.11 -7.23
N VAL A 61 6.89 2.80 -8.13
CA VAL A 61 6.83 1.52 -8.83
C VAL A 61 7.98 1.34 -9.82
N SER A 62 8.41 2.40 -10.49
CA SER A 62 9.57 2.38 -11.39
C SER A 62 10.85 2.09 -10.61
N ALA A 63 11.03 2.73 -9.44
CA ALA A 63 12.13 2.44 -8.54
C ALA A 63 12.09 1.00 -8.02
N ALA A 64 10.91 0.50 -7.63
CA ALA A 64 10.72 -0.87 -7.18
C ALA A 64 11.07 -1.90 -8.27
N ALA A 65 10.68 -1.64 -9.52
CA ALA A 65 11.04 -2.49 -10.66
C ALA A 65 12.56 -2.52 -10.88
N GLY A 66 13.24 -1.38 -10.77
CA GLY A 66 14.71 -1.30 -10.81
C GLY A 66 15.38 -2.08 -9.66
N MET A 67 14.85 -1.95 -8.44
CA MET A 67 15.33 -2.69 -7.28
C MET A 67 15.15 -4.21 -7.46
N ALA A 68 13.98 -4.64 -7.97
CA ALA A 68 13.69 -6.05 -8.23
C ALA A 68 14.63 -6.63 -9.28
N LEU A 69 14.93 -5.89 -10.35
CA LEU A 69 15.90 -6.30 -11.35
C LEU A 69 17.31 -6.43 -10.76
N ALA A 70 17.75 -5.44 -9.98
CA ALA A 70 19.05 -5.48 -9.32
C ALA A 70 19.17 -6.63 -8.33
N ALA A 71 18.11 -6.88 -7.56
CA ALA A 71 18.03 -8.01 -6.64
C ALA A 71 18.12 -9.34 -7.41
N LYS A 72 17.34 -9.53 -8.45
CA LYS A 72 17.36 -10.73 -9.29
C LYS A 72 18.75 -11.05 -9.87
N MET A 73 19.55 -10.01 -10.16
CA MET A 73 20.92 -10.16 -10.65
C MET A 73 21.95 -10.48 -9.57
N LYS A 74 21.74 -10.01 -8.32
CA LYS A 74 22.75 -10.07 -7.25
C LYS A 74 22.38 -11.02 -6.12
N ASN A 75 21.11 -11.07 -5.77
CA ASN A 75 20.57 -11.91 -4.70
C ASN A 75 19.10 -12.25 -5.03
N PRO A 76 18.84 -13.35 -5.75
CA PRO A 76 17.51 -13.72 -6.22
C PRO A 76 16.51 -14.05 -5.10
N ASP A 77 16.98 -14.23 -3.86
CA ASP A 77 16.11 -14.49 -2.70
C ASP A 77 15.46 -13.22 -2.14
N VAL A 78 15.82 -12.04 -2.68
CA VAL A 78 15.26 -10.76 -2.25
C VAL A 78 13.99 -10.46 -3.03
N ASN A 79 12.89 -10.32 -2.30
CA ASN A 79 11.61 -9.85 -2.82
C ASN A 79 11.47 -8.34 -2.64
N VAL A 80 10.85 -7.71 -3.63
CA VAL A 80 10.50 -6.29 -3.60
C VAL A 80 8.99 -6.15 -3.64
N TYR A 81 8.46 -5.35 -2.73
CA TYR A 81 7.03 -5.06 -2.61
C TYR A 81 6.80 -3.57 -2.89
N THR A 82 5.74 -3.25 -3.61
CA THR A 82 5.30 -1.87 -3.78
C THR A 82 3.80 -1.76 -3.59
N LEU A 83 3.36 -0.73 -2.87
CA LEU A 83 1.95 -0.45 -2.62
C LEU A 83 1.57 0.83 -3.35
N LEU A 84 0.55 0.76 -4.19
CA LEU A 84 0.02 1.84 -5.03
C LEU A 84 -1.46 2.05 -4.70
N GLY A 85 -1.96 3.26 -4.92
CA GLY A 85 -3.40 3.51 -4.93
C GLY A 85 -4.01 3.31 -6.31
N ASP A 86 -5.31 3.05 -6.39
CA ASP A 86 -6.05 2.93 -7.65
C ASP A 86 -6.11 4.25 -8.44
N GLY A 87 -6.09 5.41 -7.77
CA GLY A 87 -5.89 6.71 -8.41
C GLY A 87 -4.43 6.96 -8.83
N GLU A 88 -3.44 6.39 -8.10
CA GLU A 88 -2.03 6.54 -8.46
C GLU A 88 -1.68 5.84 -9.77
N ILE A 89 -2.29 4.70 -10.05
CA ILE A 89 -2.04 3.97 -11.30
C ILE A 89 -2.63 4.65 -12.55
N GLU A 90 -3.30 5.78 -12.42
CA GLU A 90 -3.66 6.64 -13.56
C GLU A 90 -2.44 7.31 -14.18
N GLU A 91 -1.31 7.40 -13.44
CA GLU A 91 -0.04 7.89 -13.96
C GLU A 91 0.54 6.93 -15.02
N GLY A 92 0.93 7.49 -16.17
CA GLY A 92 1.47 6.70 -17.29
C GLY A 92 2.73 5.91 -16.93
N GLU A 93 3.57 6.45 -16.05
CA GLU A 93 4.79 5.82 -15.57
C GLU A 93 4.53 4.46 -14.89
N CYS A 94 3.38 4.28 -14.23
CA CYS A 94 2.99 3.00 -13.67
C CYS A 94 2.91 1.91 -14.75
N TRP A 95 2.26 2.21 -15.87
CA TRP A 95 2.09 1.26 -16.98
C TRP A 95 3.41 0.96 -17.70
N GLU A 96 4.29 1.95 -17.80
CA GLU A 96 5.65 1.75 -18.29
C GLU A 96 6.44 0.82 -17.38
N ALA A 97 6.33 0.99 -16.06
CA ALA A 97 6.96 0.10 -15.08
C ALA A 97 6.39 -1.32 -15.14
N PHE A 98 5.08 -1.47 -15.37
CA PHE A 98 4.44 -2.79 -15.53
C PHE A 98 4.96 -3.52 -16.78
N MET A 99 5.09 -2.83 -17.91
CA MET A 99 5.72 -3.41 -19.12
C MET A 99 7.16 -3.83 -18.86
N PHE A 100 7.92 -2.99 -18.16
CA PHE A 100 9.30 -3.29 -17.78
C PHE A 100 9.39 -4.54 -16.89
N ALA A 101 8.54 -4.62 -15.87
CA ALA A 101 8.52 -5.74 -14.93
C ALA A 101 8.25 -7.08 -15.63
N ASN A 102 7.30 -7.11 -16.54
CA ASN A 102 6.99 -8.29 -17.34
C ASN A 102 8.13 -8.63 -18.32
N HIS A 103 8.67 -7.63 -19.02
CA HIS A 103 9.77 -7.83 -19.98
C HIS A 103 10.99 -8.49 -19.32
N TYR A 104 11.38 -8.01 -18.14
CA TYR A 104 12.51 -8.55 -17.38
C TYR A 104 12.14 -9.73 -16.48
N LYS A 105 10.89 -10.20 -16.56
CA LYS A 105 10.40 -11.38 -15.82
C LYS A 105 10.67 -11.27 -14.32
N LEU A 106 10.29 -10.14 -13.72
CA LEU A 106 10.57 -9.84 -12.32
C LEU A 106 9.62 -10.58 -11.38
N ASP A 107 9.75 -11.90 -11.31
CA ASP A 107 8.95 -12.78 -10.45
C ASP A 107 9.23 -12.62 -8.94
N ASN A 108 10.21 -11.80 -8.59
CA ASN A 108 10.51 -11.33 -7.26
C ASN A 108 9.89 -9.94 -6.95
N LEU A 109 9.04 -9.41 -7.84
CA LEU A 109 8.31 -8.15 -7.64
C LEU A 109 6.84 -8.44 -7.36
N CYS A 110 6.35 -7.94 -6.23
CA CYS A 110 4.94 -7.91 -5.86
C CYS A 110 4.44 -6.48 -5.88
N ILE A 111 3.50 -6.18 -6.78
CA ILE A 111 2.79 -4.91 -6.85
C ILE A 111 1.45 -5.09 -6.15
N MET A 112 1.16 -4.28 -5.15
CA MET A 112 -0.11 -4.25 -4.45
C MET A 112 -0.85 -2.97 -4.84
N ILE A 113 -2.09 -3.08 -5.32
CA ILE A 113 -2.93 -1.94 -5.67
C ILE A 113 -4.09 -1.89 -4.70
N ASP A 114 -4.17 -0.82 -3.90
CA ASP A 114 -5.30 -0.53 -3.02
C ASP A 114 -6.48 -0.03 -3.85
N VAL A 115 -7.41 -0.94 -4.14
CA VAL A 115 -8.60 -0.69 -4.95
C VAL A 115 -9.74 -0.30 -4.00
N ASN A 116 -9.73 0.94 -3.54
CA ASN A 116 -10.78 1.48 -2.67
C ASN A 116 -11.81 2.34 -3.42
N GLY A 117 -11.61 2.57 -4.71
CA GLY A 117 -12.54 3.29 -5.59
C GLY A 117 -12.56 4.80 -5.39
N LEU A 118 -11.64 5.38 -4.58
CA LEU A 118 -11.64 6.78 -4.22
C LEU A 118 -10.26 7.42 -4.39
N GLN A 119 -10.26 8.61 -4.95
CA GLN A 119 -9.09 9.50 -5.02
C GLN A 119 -9.48 10.90 -4.50
N ILE A 120 -8.51 11.84 -4.45
CA ILE A 120 -8.70 13.15 -3.83
C ILE A 120 -9.89 13.94 -4.41
N ASP A 121 -10.16 13.79 -5.70
CA ASP A 121 -11.21 14.52 -6.42
C ASP A 121 -12.55 13.78 -6.50
N GLY A 122 -12.64 12.57 -5.93
CA GLY A 122 -13.86 11.79 -5.89
C GLY A 122 -13.68 10.31 -6.25
N PRO A 123 -14.77 9.63 -6.62
CA PRO A 123 -14.70 8.24 -7.08
C PRO A 123 -13.84 8.11 -8.35
N THR A 124 -12.90 7.15 -8.35
CA THR A 124 -12.01 6.89 -9.50
C THR A 124 -12.81 6.65 -10.79
N ALA A 125 -13.93 5.94 -10.71
CA ALA A 125 -14.81 5.71 -11.87
C ALA A 125 -15.39 7.00 -12.50
N LYS A 126 -15.36 8.14 -11.79
CA LYS A 126 -15.85 9.43 -12.30
C LYS A 126 -14.72 10.39 -12.66
N VAL A 127 -13.59 10.29 -11.99
CA VAL A 127 -12.43 11.17 -12.22
C VAL A 127 -11.63 10.64 -13.41
N MET A 128 -11.11 9.43 -13.30
CA MET A 128 -10.42 8.72 -14.38
C MET A 128 -10.56 7.20 -14.14
N ASN A 129 -11.38 6.54 -14.95
CA ASN A 129 -11.66 5.13 -14.75
C ASN A 129 -10.52 4.24 -15.26
N SER A 130 -9.79 3.64 -14.34
CA SER A 130 -8.72 2.69 -14.63
C SER A 130 -9.18 1.24 -14.82
N GLU A 131 -10.46 0.92 -14.57
CA GLU A 131 -11.02 -0.44 -14.73
C GLU A 131 -11.14 -0.89 -16.20
N PRO A 132 -11.19 -2.19 -16.50
CA PRO A 132 -11.02 -3.33 -15.57
C PRO A 132 -9.55 -3.63 -15.27
N LEU A 133 -9.14 -3.55 -14.00
CA LEU A 133 -7.75 -3.69 -13.59
C LEU A 133 -7.24 -5.14 -13.71
N ASP A 134 -8.08 -6.11 -13.37
CA ASP A 134 -7.74 -7.53 -13.47
C ASP A 134 -7.33 -7.93 -14.88
N GLN A 135 -8.16 -7.57 -15.88
CA GLN A 135 -7.87 -7.87 -17.28
C GLN A 135 -6.65 -7.11 -17.80
N LYS A 136 -6.46 -5.87 -17.35
CA LYS A 136 -5.29 -5.09 -17.74
C LYS A 136 -3.99 -5.70 -17.19
N MET A 137 -3.96 -6.04 -15.89
CA MET A 137 -2.78 -6.65 -15.28
C MET A 137 -2.47 -8.02 -15.89
N ASP A 138 -3.49 -8.84 -16.16
CA ASP A 138 -3.33 -10.10 -16.89
C ASP A 138 -2.75 -9.89 -18.30
N ALA A 139 -3.25 -8.88 -19.05
CA ALA A 139 -2.75 -8.53 -20.37
C ALA A 139 -1.30 -8.01 -20.35
N PHE A 140 -0.89 -7.35 -19.27
CA PHE A 140 0.49 -6.96 -19.01
C PHE A 140 1.38 -8.15 -18.58
N GLY A 141 0.82 -9.35 -18.41
CA GLY A 141 1.55 -10.59 -18.16
C GLY A 141 1.84 -10.86 -16.69
N PHE A 142 1.09 -10.26 -15.77
CA PHE A 142 1.21 -10.51 -14.34
C PHE A 142 0.49 -11.78 -13.90
N ASN A 143 0.87 -12.31 -12.74
CA ASN A 143 0.03 -13.17 -11.92
C ASN A 143 -0.90 -12.26 -11.11
N THR A 144 -2.15 -12.15 -11.51
CA THR A 144 -3.11 -11.26 -10.83
C THR A 144 -3.85 -12.02 -9.74
N ILE A 145 -3.82 -11.49 -8.51
CA ILE A 145 -4.50 -12.05 -7.35
C ILE A 145 -5.47 -11.00 -6.83
N ILE A 146 -6.75 -11.33 -6.83
CA ILE A 146 -7.81 -10.47 -6.31
C ILE A 146 -8.13 -10.95 -4.90
N CYS A 147 -8.09 -10.05 -3.91
CA CYS A 147 -8.40 -10.39 -2.53
C CYS A 147 -9.04 -9.23 -1.76
N ASN A 148 -9.67 -9.56 -0.64
CA ASN A 148 -10.13 -8.55 0.31
C ASN A 148 -8.93 -7.99 1.09
N GLY A 149 -8.52 -6.76 0.76
CA GLY A 149 -7.37 -6.09 1.39
C GLY A 149 -7.59 -5.73 2.88
N ASN A 150 -8.81 -5.85 3.38
CA ASN A 150 -9.12 -5.68 4.80
C ASN A 150 -9.20 -7.03 5.56
N SER A 151 -8.90 -8.16 4.92
CA SER A 151 -8.88 -9.50 5.51
C SER A 151 -7.44 -10.00 5.66
N LEU A 152 -6.98 -10.22 6.90
CA LEU A 152 -5.65 -10.77 7.15
C LEU A 152 -5.48 -12.17 6.56
N ALA A 153 -6.52 -12.99 6.60
CA ALA A 153 -6.48 -14.34 6.03
C ALA A 153 -6.33 -14.33 4.51
N ASP A 154 -7.03 -13.41 3.81
CA ASP A 154 -6.91 -13.26 2.36
C ASP A 154 -5.52 -12.73 1.98
N LEU A 155 -4.99 -11.76 2.75
CA LEU A 155 -3.63 -11.24 2.54
C LEU A 155 -2.57 -12.34 2.75
N GLU A 156 -2.69 -13.13 3.82
CA GLU A 156 -1.78 -14.25 4.07
C GLU A 156 -1.77 -15.24 2.90
N LEU A 157 -2.96 -15.61 2.42
CA LEU A 157 -3.08 -16.48 1.24
C LEU A 157 -2.44 -15.85 -0.01
N ALA A 158 -2.67 -14.56 -0.24
CA ALA A 158 -2.08 -13.86 -1.38
C ALA A 158 -0.54 -13.87 -1.33
N PHE A 159 0.05 -13.64 -0.16
CA PHE A 159 1.51 -13.74 0.01
C PHE A 159 2.04 -15.16 -0.18
N ILE A 160 1.34 -16.19 0.30
CA ILE A 160 1.69 -17.59 0.03
C ILE A 160 1.67 -17.89 -1.48
N LEU A 161 0.69 -17.38 -2.21
CA LEU A 161 0.61 -17.54 -3.66
C LEU A 161 1.74 -16.80 -4.39
N PHE A 162 2.12 -15.61 -3.91
CA PHE A 162 3.27 -14.89 -4.43
C PHE A 162 4.56 -15.69 -4.22
N ASP A 163 4.81 -16.19 -3.01
CA ASP A 163 6.00 -17.01 -2.74
C ASP A 163 6.08 -18.26 -3.62
N ARG A 164 4.95 -18.87 -3.94
CA ARG A 164 4.87 -20.02 -4.85
C ARG A 164 5.06 -19.65 -6.32
N SER A 165 4.95 -18.39 -6.67
CA SER A 165 5.10 -17.91 -8.05
C SER A 165 6.55 -17.70 -8.48
N HIS A 166 7.51 -17.76 -7.55
CA HIS A 166 8.94 -17.65 -7.86
C HIS A 166 9.37 -18.70 -8.88
N GLY A 167 10.19 -18.29 -9.84
CA GLY A 167 10.62 -19.11 -10.97
C GLY A 167 9.61 -19.16 -12.12
N SER A 168 8.42 -18.55 -11.99
CA SER A 168 7.44 -18.47 -13.09
C SER A 168 7.85 -17.50 -14.19
N GLY A 169 8.72 -16.55 -13.87
CA GLY A 169 9.10 -15.45 -14.76
C GLY A 169 7.99 -14.40 -14.94
N LYS A 170 6.97 -14.40 -14.07
CA LYS A 170 5.88 -13.41 -14.09
C LYS A 170 5.88 -12.58 -12.80
N PRO A 171 5.88 -11.25 -12.87
CA PRO A 171 5.63 -10.43 -11.69
C PRO A 171 4.21 -10.68 -11.16
N THR A 172 3.98 -10.40 -9.89
CA THR A 172 2.69 -10.61 -9.26
C THR A 172 2.03 -9.28 -8.93
N CYS A 173 0.71 -9.18 -9.15
CA CYS A 173 -0.11 -8.04 -8.76
C CYS A 173 -1.22 -8.49 -7.83
N PHE A 174 -1.33 -7.87 -6.65
CA PHE A 174 -2.50 -7.98 -5.79
C PHE A 174 -3.45 -6.82 -6.06
N LEU A 175 -4.71 -7.13 -6.37
CA LEU A 175 -5.79 -6.16 -6.38
C LEU A 175 -6.50 -6.26 -5.03
N LEU A 176 -6.17 -5.33 -4.14
CA LEU A 176 -6.66 -5.29 -2.77
C LEU A 176 -7.95 -4.49 -2.71
N HIS A 177 -9.10 -5.16 -2.76
CA HIS A 177 -10.37 -4.49 -2.53
C HIS A 177 -10.48 -4.10 -1.07
N THR A 178 -10.52 -2.80 -0.81
CA THR A 178 -10.57 -2.23 0.54
C THR A 178 -11.73 -1.25 0.69
N THR A 179 -12.07 -0.96 1.95
CA THR A 179 -12.95 0.14 2.30
C THR A 179 -12.12 1.26 2.91
N LYS A 180 -12.05 2.42 2.23
CA LYS A 180 -11.35 3.59 2.78
C LYS A 180 -11.99 4.00 4.10
N GLY A 181 -11.18 4.11 5.18
CA GLY A 181 -11.65 4.50 6.50
C GLY A 181 -12.39 3.41 7.28
N LEU A 182 -12.22 2.13 6.90
CA LEU A 182 -12.88 0.99 7.55
C LEU A 182 -12.76 1.02 9.08
N GLY A 183 -13.88 0.76 9.74
CA GLY A 183 -13.98 0.72 11.20
C GLY A 183 -14.33 2.05 11.86
N VAL A 184 -14.42 3.13 11.08
CA VAL A 184 -14.86 4.45 11.55
C VAL A 184 -16.03 4.95 10.72
N SER A 185 -17.24 4.87 11.28
CA SER A 185 -18.51 5.02 10.55
C SER A 185 -18.64 6.30 9.72
N PHE A 186 -18.07 7.41 10.18
CA PHE A 186 -18.10 8.70 9.49
C PHE A 186 -16.93 8.93 8.53
N MET A 187 -15.96 8.01 8.48
CA MET A 187 -14.81 8.04 7.56
C MET A 187 -14.96 7.05 6.40
N GLU A 188 -15.76 5.99 6.59
CA GLU A 188 -15.93 4.95 5.57
C GLU A 188 -16.44 5.52 4.24
N ASN A 189 -15.72 5.22 3.16
CA ASN A 189 -16.03 5.65 1.80
C ASN A 189 -16.22 7.19 1.64
N ALA A 190 -15.65 7.98 2.55
CA ALA A 190 -15.76 9.44 2.53
C ALA A 190 -14.47 10.07 1.99
N VAL A 191 -14.57 10.72 0.82
CA VAL A 191 -13.45 11.37 0.11
C VAL A 191 -12.78 12.45 0.96
N ASP A 192 -13.55 13.20 1.74
CA ASP A 192 -13.06 14.33 2.57
C ASP A 192 -11.92 13.92 3.51
N TRP A 193 -11.88 12.65 3.92
CA TRP A 193 -10.84 12.13 4.81
C TRP A 193 -9.52 11.75 4.09
N HIS A 194 -9.45 11.95 2.79
CA HIS A 194 -8.22 11.69 2.05
C HIS A 194 -7.05 12.56 2.57
N GLY A 195 -7.30 13.86 2.79
CA GLY A 195 -6.27 14.80 3.23
C GLY A 195 -6.56 15.52 4.57
N LYS A 196 -7.71 15.27 5.19
CA LYS A 196 -8.14 15.91 6.44
C LYS A 196 -7.64 15.11 7.66
N ALA A 197 -7.14 15.81 8.68
CA ALA A 197 -6.95 15.23 10.01
C ALA A 197 -8.22 15.39 10.84
N PRO A 198 -8.59 14.42 11.70
CA PRO A 198 -9.69 14.57 12.63
C PRO A 198 -9.38 15.67 13.67
N ASN A 199 -10.40 16.42 14.09
CA ASN A 199 -10.32 17.22 15.30
C ASN A 199 -10.48 16.35 16.56
N ASP A 200 -10.31 16.92 17.76
CA ASP A 200 -10.30 16.15 19.01
C ASP A 200 -11.60 15.35 19.20
N ALA A 201 -12.78 15.93 18.93
CA ALA A 201 -14.06 15.25 19.06
C ALA A 201 -14.25 14.14 18.02
N GLU A 202 -13.81 14.37 16.79
CA GLU A 202 -13.79 13.36 15.73
C GLU A 202 -12.82 12.22 16.07
N TYR A 203 -11.65 12.56 16.65
CA TYR A 203 -10.67 11.59 17.12
C TYR A 203 -11.24 10.71 18.23
N ASP A 204 -11.84 11.31 19.27
CA ASP A 204 -12.42 10.56 20.39
C ASP A 204 -13.52 9.61 19.91
N LYS A 205 -14.37 10.06 18.99
CA LYS A 205 -15.41 9.22 18.37
C LYS A 205 -14.81 8.07 17.59
N ALA A 206 -13.83 8.33 16.73
CA ALA A 206 -13.14 7.29 15.93
C ALA A 206 -12.50 6.24 16.84
N MET A 207 -11.80 6.67 17.90
CA MET A 207 -11.15 5.77 18.86
C MET A 207 -12.16 4.93 19.64
N ALA A 208 -13.34 5.46 19.96
CA ALA A 208 -14.41 4.71 20.62
C ALA A 208 -14.93 3.58 19.69
N GLU A 209 -15.17 3.88 18.40
CA GLU A 209 -15.62 2.88 17.43
C GLU A 209 -14.58 1.79 17.19
N LEU A 210 -13.29 2.15 17.01
CA LEU A 210 -12.20 1.18 16.81
C LEU A 210 -11.99 0.27 18.02
N ARG A 211 -12.07 0.81 19.25
CA ARG A 211 -11.98 -0.01 20.48
C ARG A 211 -13.14 -0.97 20.62
N ALA A 212 -14.36 -0.58 20.27
CA ALA A 212 -15.52 -1.45 20.27
C ALA A 212 -15.36 -2.61 19.26
N CYS A 213 -14.81 -2.34 18.09
CA CYS A 213 -14.51 -3.35 17.07
C CYS A 213 -13.48 -4.38 17.56
N LEU A 214 -12.41 -3.93 18.23
CA LEU A 214 -11.37 -4.81 18.77
C LEU A 214 -11.91 -5.75 19.88
N LEU A 215 -12.81 -5.26 20.74
CA LEU A 215 -13.42 -6.09 21.78
C LEU A 215 -14.29 -7.20 21.17
N TYR A 216 -15.04 -6.89 20.12
CA TYR A 216 -15.89 -7.89 19.44
C TYR A 216 -15.06 -9.00 18.76
N THR A 217 -13.91 -8.67 18.20
CA THR A 217 -13.03 -9.68 17.56
C THR A 217 -12.27 -10.54 18.56
N SER A 218 -11.98 -10.05 19.77
CA SER A 218 -11.34 -10.85 20.83
C SER A 218 -12.29 -11.88 21.43
N ASP A 219 -13.57 -11.51 21.62
CA ASP A 219 -14.58 -12.44 22.17
C ASP A 219 -14.99 -13.54 21.18
N ALA A 220 -14.84 -13.30 19.87
CA ALA A 220 -15.11 -14.29 18.82
C ALA A 220 -13.97 -15.29 18.58
N ALA A 221 -12.79 -15.05 19.16
CA ALA A 221 -11.62 -15.93 19.04
C ALA A 221 -11.54 -16.95 20.21
N ASP A 222 -12.36 -16.78 21.24
CA ASP A 222 -12.39 -17.64 22.43
C ASP A 222 -13.56 -18.66 22.43
N ASP A 223 -14.40 -18.69 21.38
CA ASP A 223 -15.44 -19.69 21.11
C ASP A 223 -15.01 -20.67 19.98
#